data_8dd0b29b2e1d4f59582718204e204499
#
_entry.id   8dd0b29b2e1d4f59582718204e204499
#
_cell.length_a   1.000
_cell.length_b   1.000
_cell.length_c   1.000
_cell.angle_alpha   90.00
_cell.angle_beta   90.00
_cell.angle_gamma   90.00
#
_symmetry.space_group_name_H-M   'P 1'
#
loop_
_entity.id
_entity.type
_entity.pdbx_description
1 polymer ?
#
loop_
_entity_poly.entity_id
_entity_poly.type
_entity_poly.pdbx_seq_one_letter_code
_entity_poly.pdbx_strand_id
1 'polypeptide(L)'
;MSMPISRHRFLTCLAAGAASLALRPAWAQGYPDRAIKLVVPFAPGGATDILGRLLASQLSEKLGQSVFVENRPGAGTAVAGGQVAKSAADGYTLFLGASSTLAMNPVVRKALPYDPVRSFSMLGLVADMGLVLVANPAVKATSLQELVAQSKAAPDRFSYGSFGPASSVHFGGEMLKSATGIRMLHVPFNGSTPSLTALMGGQVQLAVDTVVATTPLIKAGKIKPIAALGAQRLALLPDVPTVAESGFPGFDMSTWFAFLAPAGLPEPVRAKLEAALADVMAQPATQQKLESIGLTPAWGNGSALKARVERELPLMRDVAQRAQIEVE
;
A
#
# COMPACT_ATOMS: atom_id res chain seq x y z
N MET A 1 72.55 -2.96 -22.98
CA MET A 1 71.84 -3.93 -23.85
C MET A 1 70.35 -3.61 -23.81
N SER A 2 69.90 -2.86 -24.82
CA SER A 2 68.50 -2.50 -24.97
C SER A 2 67.80 -3.54 -25.86
N MET A 3 66.81 -4.28 -25.35
CA MET A 3 66.01 -5.20 -26.15
C MET A 3 64.97 -4.40 -26.99
N PRO A 4 64.90 -4.62 -28.32
CA PRO A 4 63.90 -3.96 -29.16
C PRO A 4 62.50 -4.60 -28.87
N ILE A 5 61.53 -3.77 -28.51
CA ILE A 5 60.15 -4.18 -28.39
C ILE A 5 59.58 -4.40 -29.78
N SER A 6 59.18 -5.66 -30.09
CA SER A 6 58.63 -6.05 -31.37
C SER A 6 57.30 -5.33 -31.67
N ARG A 7 57.19 -4.74 -32.88
CA ARG A 7 55.96 -4.05 -33.37
C ARG A 7 54.65 -4.89 -33.21
N HIS A 8 54.77 -6.21 -33.24
CA HIS A 8 53.64 -7.14 -33.04
C HIS A 8 53.10 -7.13 -31.63
N ARG A 9 53.93 -6.94 -30.58
CA ARG A 9 53.46 -6.87 -29.20
C ARG A 9 52.78 -5.55 -28.88
N PHE A 10 53.12 -4.47 -29.56
CA PHE A 10 52.48 -3.17 -29.41
C PHE A 10 51.06 -3.17 -30.03
N LEU A 11 50.86 -3.83 -31.17
CA LEU A 11 49.59 -3.94 -31.85
C LEU A 11 48.60 -4.87 -31.10
N THR A 12 49.09 -5.93 -30.45
CA THR A 12 48.23 -6.82 -29.62
C THR A 12 47.78 -6.17 -28.32
N CYS A 13 48.58 -5.31 -27.71
CA CYS A 13 48.17 -4.55 -26.53
C CYS A 13 47.13 -3.45 -26.86
N LEU A 14 47.21 -2.81 -28.03
CA LEU A 14 46.19 -1.83 -28.47
C LEU A 14 44.85 -2.50 -28.82
N ALA A 15 44.89 -3.69 -29.43
CA ALA A 15 43.66 -4.44 -29.74
C ALA A 15 42.95 -4.97 -28.48
N ALA A 16 43.69 -5.38 -27.43
CA ALA A 16 43.14 -5.79 -26.17
C ALA A 16 42.52 -4.62 -25.34
N GLY A 17 43.10 -3.41 -25.45
CA GLY A 17 42.61 -2.20 -24.83
C GLY A 17 41.30 -1.66 -25.45
N ALA A 18 41.14 -1.83 -26.77
CA ALA A 18 39.93 -1.41 -27.49
C ALA A 18 38.74 -2.34 -27.26
N ALA A 19 38.98 -3.64 -27.00
CA ALA A 19 37.94 -4.62 -26.73
C ALA A 19 37.29 -4.47 -25.31
N SER A 20 38.01 -3.90 -24.34
CA SER A 20 37.51 -3.68 -22.98
C SER A 20 36.61 -2.45 -22.83
N LEU A 21 36.54 -1.55 -23.80
CA LEU A 21 35.65 -0.38 -23.80
C LEU A 21 34.26 -0.66 -24.41
N ALA A 22 34.03 -1.84 -25.00
CA ALA A 22 32.81 -2.18 -25.71
C ALA A 22 31.78 -2.95 -24.83
N LEU A 23 32.13 -3.31 -23.60
CA LEU A 23 31.21 -3.98 -22.66
C LEU A 23 30.51 -2.98 -21.72
N ARG A 24 29.91 -1.94 -22.28
CA ARG A 24 28.83 -1.25 -21.57
C ARG A 24 27.64 -2.21 -21.56
N PRO A 25 27.08 -2.54 -20.40
CA PRO A 25 25.90 -3.39 -20.37
C PRO A 25 24.81 -2.70 -21.19
N ALA A 26 24.40 -3.33 -22.28
CA ALA A 26 23.39 -2.84 -23.23
C ALA A 26 21.94 -2.83 -22.61
N TRP A 27 21.83 -2.93 -21.30
CA TRP A 27 20.59 -3.09 -20.55
C TRP A 27 19.72 -1.83 -20.47
N ALA A 28 20.22 -0.66 -20.84
CA ALA A 28 19.48 0.59 -20.65
C ALA A 28 18.90 1.21 -21.95
N GLN A 29 19.32 0.76 -23.13
CA GLN A 29 18.86 1.37 -24.38
C GLN A 29 17.47 0.90 -24.85
N GLY A 30 16.88 -0.15 -24.27
CA GLY A 30 15.60 -0.72 -24.66
C GLY A 30 14.56 -0.90 -23.55
N TYR A 31 14.87 -0.58 -22.29
CA TYR A 31 13.90 -0.76 -21.20
C TYR A 31 12.79 0.29 -21.27
N PRO A 32 11.49 -0.10 -21.09
CA PRO A 32 10.98 -1.46 -21.15
C PRO A 32 10.81 -1.94 -22.61
N ASP A 33 11.13 -3.22 -22.89
CA ASP A 33 10.94 -3.88 -24.19
C ASP A 33 9.81 -4.92 -24.19
N ARG A 34 9.23 -5.16 -23.02
CA ARG A 34 8.12 -6.09 -22.80
C ARG A 34 7.18 -5.59 -21.71
N ALA A 35 6.05 -6.28 -21.52
CA ALA A 35 5.06 -5.94 -20.52
C ALA A 35 5.62 -5.99 -19.09
N ILE A 36 5.22 -5.02 -18.28
CA ILE A 36 5.58 -4.87 -16.87
C ILE A 36 4.43 -5.36 -16.01
N LYS A 37 4.72 -6.20 -15.03
CA LYS A 37 3.76 -6.68 -14.05
C LYS A 37 3.73 -5.77 -12.82
N LEU A 38 2.55 -5.27 -12.46
CA LEU A 38 2.28 -4.58 -11.21
C LEU A 38 1.55 -5.51 -10.25
N VAL A 39 2.25 -5.99 -9.22
CA VAL A 39 1.67 -6.82 -8.17
C VAL A 39 0.87 -5.95 -7.21
N VAL A 40 -0.39 -6.34 -6.94
CA VAL A 40 -1.30 -5.68 -6.00
C VAL A 40 -1.63 -6.67 -4.87
N PRO A 41 -1.39 -6.31 -3.58
CA PRO A 41 -1.41 -7.27 -2.47
C PRO A 41 -2.79 -7.59 -1.90
N PHE A 42 -3.87 -7.22 -2.58
CA PHE A 42 -5.25 -7.44 -2.13
C PHE A 42 -6.13 -7.98 -3.27
N ALA A 43 -7.32 -8.51 -2.89
CA ALA A 43 -8.31 -8.97 -3.84
C ALA A 43 -8.75 -7.86 -4.82
N PRO A 44 -9.17 -8.23 -6.04
CA PRO A 44 -9.70 -7.27 -7.01
C PRO A 44 -10.90 -6.47 -6.48
N GLY A 45 -11.07 -5.24 -6.97
CA GLY A 45 -12.21 -4.36 -6.69
C GLY A 45 -12.08 -3.51 -5.43
N GLY A 46 -11.04 -3.69 -4.61
CA GLY A 46 -10.72 -2.79 -3.50
C GLY A 46 -9.91 -1.56 -3.94
N ALA A 47 -9.73 -0.61 -3.03
CA ALA A 47 -9.04 0.66 -3.30
C ALA A 47 -7.65 0.50 -3.93
N THR A 48 -6.86 -0.45 -3.43
CA THR A 48 -5.51 -0.71 -3.97
C THR A 48 -5.55 -1.24 -5.40
N ASP A 49 -6.56 -2.06 -5.75
CA ASP A 49 -6.75 -2.55 -7.12
C ASP A 49 -7.18 -1.42 -8.06
N ILE A 50 -8.12 -0.59 -7.62
CA ILE A 50 -8.58 0.59 -8.38
C ILE A 50 -7.41 1.56 -8.65
N LEU A 51 -6.63 1.89 -7.62
CA LEU A 51 -5.43 2.71 -7.74
C LEU A 51 -4.40 2.06 -8.67
N GLY A 52 -4.13 0.76 -8.47
CA GLY A 52 -3.18 0.01 -9.27
C GLY A 52 -3.53 0.01 -10.76
N ARG A 53 -4.80 -0.22 -11.12
CA ARG A 53 -5.27 -0.19 -12.52
C ARG A 53 -5.21 1.21 -13.12
N LEU A 54 -5.57 2.24 -12.35
CA LEU A 54 -5.48 3.63 -12.80
C LEU A 54 -4.03 3.98 -13.16
N LEU A 55 -3.09 3.75 -12.23
CA LEU A 55 -1.68 4.09 -12.44
C LEU A 55 -1.01 3.17 -13.48
N ALA A 56 -1.39 1.89 -13.55
CA ALA A 56 -0.90 0.97 -14.59
C ALA A 56 -1.28 1.43 -16.00
N SER A 57 -2.51 1.91 -16.21
CA SER A 57 -2.94 2.47 -17.49
C SER A 57 -2.09 3.67 -17.91
N GLN A 58 -1.90 4.63 -17.00
CA GLN A 58 -1.12 5.83 -17.27
C GLN A 58 0.37 5.55 -17.46
N LEU A 59 0.93 4.61 -16.69
CA LEU A 59 2.30 4.17 -16.86
C LEU A 59 2.50 3.43 -18.19
N SER A 60 1.48 2.68 -18.66
CA SER A 60 1.54 2.02 -19.97
C SER A 60 1.69 3.04 -21.10
N GLU A 61 0.90 4.12 -21.07
CA GLU A 61 1.01 5.22 -22.02
C GLU A 61 2.37 5.91 -21.95
N LYS A 62 2.85 6.19 -20.73
CA LYS A 62 4.09 6.90 -20.50
C LYS A 62 5.34 6.09 -20.91
N LEU A 63 5.31 4.77 -20.64
CA LEU A 63 6.44 3.88 -20.89
C LEU A 63 6.42 3.25 -22.29
N GLY A 64 5.30 3.33 -23.03
CA GLY A 64 5.14 2.72 -24.33
C GLY A 64 5.07 1.19 -24.30
N GLN A 65 4.85 0.60 -23.10
CA GLN A 65 4.73 -0.84 -22.89
C GLN A 65 3.59 -1.12 -21.91
N SER A 66 2.91 -2.26 -22.09
CA SER A 66 1.81 -2.65 -21.22
C SER A 66 2.27 -2.81 -19.77
N VAL A 67 1.58 -2.14 -18.84
CA VAL A 67 1.67 -2.39 -17.41
C VAL A 67 0.36 -3.06 -16.98
N PHE A 68 0.42 -4.28 -16.48
CA PHE A 68 -0.77 -5.03 -16.10
C PHE A 68 -0.78 -5.39 -14.61
N VAL A 69 -1.97 -5.41 -14.02
CA VAL A 69 -2.16 -5.71 -12.59
C VAL A 69 -2.29 -7.21 -12.37
N GLU A 70 -1.55 -7.74 -11.39
CA GLU A 70 -1.68 -9.08 -10.85
C GLU A 70 -2.02 -9.01 -9.36
N ASN A 71 -3.23 -9.44 -8.98
CA ASN A 71 -3.65 -9.46 -7.58
C ASN A 71 -3.06 -10.68 -6.85
N ARG A 72 -2.38 -10.45 -5.72
CA ARG A 72 -1.78 -11.48 -4.85
C ARG A 72 -2.15 -11.23 -3.38
N PRO A 73 -3.39 -11.52 -2.98
CA PRO A 73 -3.83 -11.32 -1.61
C PRO A 73 -3.19 -12.31 -0.64
N GLY A 74 -3.15 -11.96 0.63
CA GLY A 74 -2.78 -12.85 1.71
C GLY A 74 -1.91 -12.21 2.79
N ALA A 75 -2.17 -12.62 4.02
CA ALA A 75 -1.44 -12.26 5.24
C ALA A 75 -1.20 -10.73 5.39
N GLY A 76 -2.23 -9.89 5.11
CA GLY A 76 -2.11 -8.43 5.22
C GLY A 76 -0.99 -7.82 4.38
N THR A 77 -0.77 -8.32 3.16
CA THR A 77 0.27 -7.98 2.17
C THR A 77 1.58 -8.77 2.23
N ALA A 78 1.83 -9.57 3.30
CA ALA A 78 3.12 -10.24 3.48
C ALA A 78 3.41 -11.28 2.38
N VAL A 79 2.39 -11.95 1.83
CA VAL A 79 2.52 -12.91 0.72
C VAL A 79 3.07 -12.21 -0.52
N ALA A 80 2.43 -11.14 -0.96
CA ALA A 80 2.86 -10.38 -2.13
C ALA A 80 4.25 -9.74 -1.92
N GLY A 81 4.49 -9.13 -0.74
CA GLY A 81 5.77 -8.55 -0.39
C GLY A 81 6.91 -9.57 -0.45
N GLY A 82 6.71 -10.76 0.11
CA GLY A 82 7.70 -11.85 0.07
C GLY A 82 7.96 -12.40 -1.34
N GLN A 83 6.93 -12.46 -2.19
CA GLN A 83 7.07 -12.85 -3.60
C GLN A 83 7.88 -11.82 -4.38
N VAL A 84 7.52 -10.54 -4.27
CA VAL A 84 8.21 -9.46 -5.00
C VAL A 84 9.67 -9.31 -4.54
N ALA A 85 9.93 -9.39 -3.23
CA ALA A 85 11.29 -9.33 -2.70
C ALA A 85 12.25 -10.37 -3.28
N LYS A 86 11.70 -11.50 -3.77
CA LYS A 86 12.46 -12.60 -4.40
C LYS A 86 12.43 -12.58 -5.93
N SER A 87 11.73 -11.63 -6.54
CA SER A 87 11.66 -11.50 -8.00
C SER A 87 12.95 -10.88 -8.55
N ALA A 88 13.17 -11.03 -9.87
CA ALA A 88 14.31 -10.40 -10.54
C ALA A 88 14.25 -8.88 -10.43
N ALA A 89 15.38 -8.25 -10.16
CA ALA A 89 15.51 -6.79 -10.05
C ALA A 89 15.80 -6.17 -11.43
N ASP A 90 14.95 -6.44 -12.42
CA ASP A 90 15.10 -6.04 -13.83
C ASP A 90 14.07 -4.95 -14.25
N GLY A 91 13.19 -4.53 -13.34
CA GLY A 91 12.14 -3.53 -13.59
C GLY A 91 10.84 -4.08 -14.17
N TYR A 92 10.74 -5.38 -14.47
CA TYR A 92 9.51 -5.98 -15.03
C TYR A 92 8.55 -6.53 -13.98
N THR A 93 8.94 -6.49 -12.72
CA THR A 93 8.03 -6.74 -11.59
C THR A 93 8.03 -5.52 -10.69
N LEU A 94 6.89 -4.82 -10.63
CA LEU A 94 6.64 -3.71 -9.73
C LEU A 94 5.66 -4.15 -8.64
N PHE A 95 5.60 -3.41 -7.56
CA PHE A 95 4.72 -3.69 -6.44
C PHE A 95 4.04 -2.41 -5.96
N LEU A 96 2.72 -2.41 -5.93
CA LEU A 96 1.96 -1.37 -5.26
C LEU A 96 1.83 -1.75 -3.78
N GLY A 97 2.86 -1.41 -3.01
CA GLY A 97 2.89 -1.61 -1.57
C GLY A 97 2.00 -0.60 -0.84
N ALA A 98 1.72 -0.89 0.43
CA ALA A 98 0.97 -0.02 1.32
C ALA A 98 1.71 0.15 2.66
N SER A 99 1.22 1.05 3.52
CA SER A 99 1.68 1.17 4.91
C SER A 99 1.69 -0.18 5.65
N SER A 100 0.73 -1.06 5.34
CA SER A 100 0.70 -2.45 5.83
C SER A 100 1.97 -3.22 5.51
N THR A 101 2.52 -3.06 4.29
CA THR A 101 3.72 -3.77 3.84
C THR A 101 4.99 -3.25 4.55
N LEU A 102 5.11 -1.93 4.65
CA LEU A 102 6.38 -1.30 5.03
C LEU A 102 6.45 -0.85 6.50
N ALA A 103 5.30 -0.63 7.15
CA ALA A 103 5.26 -0.12 8.52
C ALA A 103 4.55 -1.03 9.53
N MET A 104 3.52 -1.79 9.13
CA MET A 104 2.70 -2.58 10.06
C MET A 104 3.17 -4.04 10.18
N ASN A 105 3.28 -4.77 9.05
CA ASN A 105 3.80 -6.15 9.08
C ASN A 105 5.15 -6.27 9.80
N PRO A 106 6.13 -5.35 9.58
CA PRO A 106 7.44 -5.44 10.22
C PRO A 106 7.43 -5.32 11.75
N VAL A 107 6.41 -4.73 12.33
CA VAL A 107 6.35 -4.51 13.78
C VAL A 107 5.59 -5.57 14.55
N VAL A 108 4.79 -6.40 13.87
CA VAL A 108 3.93 -7.42 14.52
C VAL A 108 4.23 -8.85 14.08
N ARG A 109 4.99 -9.06 12.99
CA ARG A 109 5.34 -10.40 12.53
C ARG A 109 6.75 -10.77 12.96
N LYS A 110 6.88 -11.91 13.65
CA LYS A 110 8.20 -12.48 14.05
C LYS A 110 8.98 -13.02 12.84
N ALA A 111 8.28 -13.60 11.86
CA ALA A 111 8.84 -14.18 10.64
C ALA A 111 8.24 -13.49 9.42
N LEU A 112 8.82 -12.36 9.02
CA LEU A 112 8.43 -11.66 7.80
C LEU A 112 9.34 -12.10 6.64
N PRO A 113 8.81 -12.49 5.45
CA PRO A 113 9.62 -13.02 4.35
C PRO A 113 10.40 -11.93 3.59
N TYR A 114 10.45 -10.70 4.09
CA TYR A 114 11.20 -9.57 3.54
C TYR A 114 11.58 -8.58 4.64
N ASP A 115 12.59 -7.77 4.37
CA ASP A 115 12.94 -6.56 5.16
C ASP A 115 12.26 -5.35 4.51
N PRO A 116 11.55 -4.49 5.26
CA PRO A 116 10.78 -3.37 4.70
C PRO A 116 11.62 -2.32 3.98
N VAL A 117 12.92 -2.19 4.33
CA VAL A 117 13.82 -1.19 3.76
C VAL A 117 14.81 -1.80 2.78
N ARG A 118 15.32 -3.03 3.08
CA ARG A 118 16.42 -3.63 2.32
C ARG A 118 15.96 -4.50 1.16
N SER A 119 14.74 -5.07 1.22
CA SER A 119 14.25 -5.99 0.19
C SER A 119 13.65 -5.29 -1.02
N PHE A 120 13.53 -3.95 -0.99
CA PHE A 120 12.89 -3.20 -2.07
C PHE A 120 13.71 -1.99 -2.51
N SER A 121 13.69 -1.73 -3.81
CA SER A 121 13.97 -0.42 -4.39
C SER A 121 12.71 0.43 -4.25
N MET A 122 12.76 1.48 -3.44
CA MET A 122 11.65 2.41 -3.22
C MET A 122 11.57 3.39 -4.39
N LEU A 123 10.46 3.36 -5.15
CA LEU A 123 10.28 4.21 -6.35
C LEU A 123 9.52 5.49 -6.04
N GLY A 124 8.55 5.44 -5.12
CA GLY A 124 7.85 6.65 -4.67
C GLY A 124 6.55 6.38 -3.94
N LEU A 125 6.19 7.34 -3.10
CA LEU A 125 4.85 7.48 -2.49
C LEU A 125 3.90 8.03 -3.54
N VAL A 126 2.66 7.54 -3.61
CA VAL A 126 1.70 7.98 -4.64
C VAL A 126 0.40 8.54 -4.08
N ALA A 127 -0.12 8.02 -2.98
CA ALA A 127 -1.36 8.51 -2.40
C ALA A 127 -1.49 8.19 -0.91
N ASP A 128 -2.15 9.07 -0.19
CA ASP A 128 -2.74 8.79 1.12
C ASP A 128 -4.22 8.45 0.98
N MET A 129 -4.77 7.69 1.94
CA MET A 129 -6.17 7.29 1.93
C MET A 129 -6.74 7.18 3.34
N GLY A 130 -7.92 7.76 3.53
CA GLY A 130 -8.66 7.65 4.76
C GLY A 130 -9.35 6.30 4.95
N LEU A 131 -9.50 5.92 6.20
CA LEU A 131 -10.22 4.74 6.66
C LEU A 131 -11.53 5.16 7.33
N VAL A 132 -12.53 4.29 7.28
CA VAL A 132 -13.83 4.52 7.89
C VAL A 132 -14.34 3.25 8.56
N LEU A 133 -14.91 3.40 9.75
CA LEU A 133 -15.71 2.38 10.40
C LEU A 133 -17.12 2.40 9.80
N VAL A 134 -17.55 1.28 9.26
CA VAL A 134 -18.88 1.11 8.68
C VAL A 134 -19.62 -0.03 9.36
N ALA A 135 -20.95 0.02 9.29
CA ALA A 135 -21.83 -0.98 9.90
C ALA A 135 -22.84 -1.53 8.89
N ASN A 136 -23.27 -2.77 9.11
CA ASN A 136 -24.47 -3.32 8.48
C ASN A 136 -25.70 -2.47 8.85
N PRO A 137 -26.64 -2.19 7.94
CA PRO A 137 -27.84 -1.39 8.22
C PRO A 137 -28.67 -1.88 9.40
N ALA A 138 -28.66 -3.19 9.70
CA ALA A 138 -29.38 -3.77 10.83
C ALA A 138 -28.79 -3.42 12.21
N VAL A 139 -27.57 -2.92 12.28
CA VAL A 139 -26.97 -2.39 13.52
C VAL A 139 -27.74 -1.14 13.93
N LYS A 140 -28.29 -1.08 15.14
CA LYS A 140 -29.15 0.05 15.59
C LYS A 140 -28.37 1.33 15.87
N ALA A 141 -27.09 1.23 16.28
CA ALA A 141 -26.26 2.40 16.57
C ALA A 141 -26.10 3.30 15.35
N THR A 142 -26.22 4.61 15.54
CA THR A 142 -26.06 5.67 14.53
C THR A 142 -24.82 6.53 14.76
N SER A 143 -24.20 6.39 15.94
CA SER A 143 -22.95 7.07 16.31
C SER A 143 -21.94 6.10 16.91
N LEU A 144 -20.69 6.54 17.00
CA LEU A 144 -19.63 5.76 17.64
C LEU A 144 -19.91 5.56 19.13
N GLN A 145 -20.41 6.58 19.82
CA GLN A 145 -20.75 6.51 21.24
C GLN A 145 -21.83 5.46 21.51
N GLU A 146 -22.90 5.45 20.71
CA GLU A 146 -23.96 4.44 20.81
C GLU A 146 -23.44 3.04 20.54
N LEU A 147 -22.58 2.89 19.53
CA LEU A 147 -21.98 1.61 19.17
C LEU A 147 -21.10 1.08 20.32
N VAL A 148 -20.27 1.95 20.92
CA VAL A 148 -19.43 1.62 22.09
C VAL A 148 -20.31 1.19 23.26
N ALA A 149 -21.40 1.93 23.57
CA ALA A 149 -22.31 1.59 24.64
C ALA A 149 -22.99 0.23 24.39
N GLN A 150 -23.50 -0.02 23.18
CA GLN A 150 -24.13 -1.30 22.82
C GLN A 150 -23.13 -2.47 22.89
N SER A 151 -21.88 -2.26 22.49
CA SER A 151 -20.86 -3.31 22.55
C SER A 151 -20.45 -3.67 23.97
N LYS A 152 -20.48 -2.70 24.91
CA LYS A 152 -20.20 -2.95 26.31
C LYS A 152 -21.35 -3.68 26.99
N ALA A 153 -22.60 -3.37 26.60
CA ALA A 153 -23.79 -4.05 27.11
C ALA A 153 -23.95 -5.50 26.60
N ALA A 154 -23.40 -5.80 25.41
CA ALA A 154 -23.42 -7.13 24.79
C ALA A 154 -22.06 -7.43 24.13
N PRO A 155 -21.05 -7.89 24.89
CA PRO A 155 -19.65 -7.98 24.43
C PRO A 155 -19.41 -8.85 23.21
N ASP A 156 -20.19 -9.92 23.03
CA ASP A 156 -20.02 -10.90 21.94
C ASP A 156 -20.90 -10.61 20.72
N ARG A 157 -21.56 -9.45 20.72
CA ARG A 157 -22.54 -9.10 19.68
C ARG A 157 -21.91 -8.66 18.39
N PHE A 158 -20.74 -8.03 18.44
CA PHE A 158 -20.13 -7.40 17.28
C PHE A 158 -18.87 -8.12 16.84
N SER A 159 -18.77 -8.32 15.54
CA SER A 159 -17.52 -8.64 14.86
C SER A 159 -17.22 -7.61 13.77
N TYR A 160 -15.95 -7.44 13.42
CA TYR A 160 -15.56 -6.53 12.36
C TYR A 160 -14.67 -7.22 11.34
N GLY A 161 -14.93 -6.92 10.06
CA GLY A 161 -14.11 -7.36 8.93
C GLY A 161 -12.88 -6.47 8.72
N SER A 162 -11.78 -7.09 8.32
CA SER A 162 -10.54 -6.42 7.88
C SER A 162 -9.97 -7.08 6.62
N PHE A 163 -8.82 -6.58 6.12
CA PHE A 163 -8.09 -7.19 4.98
C PHE A 163 -7.04 -8.22 5.42
N GLY A 164 -7.22 -8.78 6.60
CA GLY A 164 -6.33 -9.75 7.20
C GLY A 164 -5.40 -9.15 8.26
N PRO A 165 -4.72 -10.04 9.03
CA PRO A 165 -3.82 -9.63 10.11
C PRO A 165 -2.70 -8.70 9.59
N ALA A 166 -2.34 -7.70 10.41
CA ALA A 166 -1.34 -6.67 10.09
C ALA A 166 -1.68 -5.75 8.89
N SER A 167 -2.93 -5.76 8.39
CA SER A 167 -3.39 -4.72 7.46
C SER A 167 -3.66 -3.41 8.19
N SER A 168 -3.65 -2.27 7.44
CA SER A 168 -3.97 -0.95 8.02
C SER A 168 -5.36 -0.90 8.65
N VAL A 169 -6.32 -1.58 8.07
CA VAL A 169 -7.69 -1.66 8.62
C VAL A 169 -7.77 -2.55 9.86
N HIS A 170 -6.93 -3.58 9.98
CA HIS A 170 -6.79 -4.33 11.23
C HIS A 170 -6.21 -3.44 12.34
N PHE A 171 -5.10 -2.74 12.06
CA PHE A 171 -4.52 -1.76 12.99
C PHE A 171 -5.55 -0.70 13.39
N GLY A 172 -6.30 -0.15 12.42
CA GLY A 172 -7.37 0.81 12.69
C GLY A 172 -8.46 0.25 13.62
N GLY A 173 -8.86 -1.00 13.42
CA GLY A 173 -9.83 -1.71 14.27
C GLY A 173 -9.31 -1.92 15.70
N GLU A 174 -8.08 -2.40 15.85
CA GLU A 174 -7.48 -2.65 17.17
C GLU A 174 -7.16 -1.33 17.91
N MET A 175 -6.68 -0.30 17.21
CA MET A 175 -6.54 1.05 17.78
C MET A 175 -7.89 1.58 18.27
N LEU A 176 -8.96 1.37 17.50
CA LEU A 176 -10.32 1.78 17.89
C LEU A 176 -10.76 1.06 19.17
N LYS A 177 -10.52 -0.26 19.27
CA LYS A 177 -10.79 -1.04 20.50
C LYS A 177 -10.03 -0.46 21.70
N SER A 178 -8.72 -0.20 21.52
CA SER A 178 -7.87 0.36 22.57
C SER A 178 -8.32 1.75 23.02
N ALA A 179 -8.65 2.64 22.08
CA ALA A 179 -9.00 4.03 22.39
C ALA A 179 -10.42 4.19 22.99
N THR A 180 -11.38 3.39 22.53
CA THR A 180 -12.80 3.59 22.86
C THR A 180 -13.36 2.56 23.85
N GLY A 181 -12.66 1.44 24.01
CA GLY A 181 -13.14 0.28 24.75
C GLY A 181 -14.29 -0.46 24.06
N ILE A 182 -14.51 -0.24 22.75
CA ILE A 182 -15.48 -1.00 21.95
C ILE A 182 -15.10 -2.48 21.95
N ARG A 183 -16.08 -3.35 22.11
CA ARG A 183 -15.90 -4.80 22.06
C ARG A 183 -16.38 -5.35 20.73
N MET A 184 -15.43 -5.86 19.93
CA MET A 184 -15.71 -6.49 18.63
C MET A 184 -14.63 -7.52 18.30
N LEU A 185 -15.08 -8.68 17.79
CA LEU A 185 -14.20 -9.76 17.36
C LEU A 185 -13.63 -9.47 15.97
N HIS A 186 -12.35 -9.62 15.79
CA HIS A 186 -11.70 -9.48 14.47
C HIS A 186 -11.97 -10.70 13.58
N VAL A 187 -12.46 -10.47 12.36
CA VAL A 187 -12.66 -11.48 11.31
C VAL A 187 -11.84 -11.09 10.07
N PRO A 188 -10.75 -11.81 9.76
CA PRO A 188 -9.88 -11.48 8.65
C PRO A 188 -10.44 -11.95 7.30
N PHE A 189 -10.30 -11.10 6.26
CA PHE A 189 -10.59 -11.40 4.85
C PHE A 189 -9.37 -11.11 3.97
N ASN A 190 -9.40 -11.55 2.70
CA ASN A 190 -8.31 -11.31 1.75
C ASN A 190 -8.41 -9.95 1.03
N GLY A 191 -9.07 -8.95 1.62
CA GLY A 191 -9.23 -7.61 1.07
C GLY A 191 -10.61 -7.02 1.28
N SER A 192 -10.84 -5.83 0.72
CA SER A 192 -12.07 -5.04 0.90
C SER A 192 -13.31 -5.76 0.36
N THR A 193 -13.28 -6.23 -0.89
CA THR A 193 -14.45 -6.84 -1.54
C THR A 193 -15.06 -8.00 -0.73
N PRO A 194 -14.31 -9.03 -0.30
CA PRO A 194 -14.89 -10.10 0.52
C PRO A 194 -15.33 -9.60 1.91
N SER A 195 -14.63 -8.65 2.52
CA SER A 195 -15.00 -8.05 3.81
C SER A 195 -16.35 -7.32 3.72
N LEU A 196 -16.52 -6.45 2.72
CA LEU A 196 -17.76 -5.69 2.52
C LEU A 196 -18.93 -6.59 2.08
N THR A 197 -18.67 -7.67 1.33
CA THR A 197 -19.69 -8.67 1.01
C THR A 197 -20.20 -9.36 2.28
N ALA A 198 -19.28 -9.76 3.18
CA ALA A 198 -19.64 -10.34 4.47
C ALA A 198 -20.41 -9.34 5.37
N LEU A 199 -20.01 -8.06 5.35
CA LEU A 199 -20.73 -6.99 6.05
C LEU A 199 -22.16 -6.82 5.53
N MET A 200 -22.34 -6.69 4.22
CA MET A 200 -23.67 -6.55 3.60
C MET A 200 -24.56 -7.77 3.87
N GLY A 201 -23.95 -8.96 3.87
CA GLY A 201 -24.65 -10.22 4.18
C GLY A 201 -24.92 -10.46 5.68
N GLY A 202 -24.46 -9.56 6.58
CA GLY A 202 -24.65 -9.68 8.03
C GLY A 202 -23.76 -10.74 8.70
N GLN A 203 -22.79 -11.33 8.00
CA GLN A 203 -21.84 -12.28 8.57
C GLN A 203 -20.91 -11.60 9.58
N VAL A 204 -20.57 -10.33 9.34
CA VAL A 204 -19.97 -9.41 10.31
C VAL A 204 -20.87 -8.19 10.44
N GLN A 205 -20.91 -7.58 11.63
CA GLN A 205 -21.76 -6.43 11.91
C GLN A 205 -21.08 -5.11 11.54
N LEU A 206 -19.76 -5.09 11.57
CA LEU A 206 -18.92 -3.92 11.35
C LEU A 206 -17.81 -4.26 10.33
N ALA A 207 -17.24 -3.24 9.73
CA ALA A 207 -15.96 -3.35 9.03
C ALA A 207 -15.17 -2.05 9.19
N VAL A 208 -13.85 -2.16 9.27
CA VAL A 208 -12.97 -1.03 9.00
C VAL A 208 -12.50 -1.19 7.57
N ASP A 209 -12.74 -0.18 6.75
CA ASP A 209 -12.45 -0.24 5.32
C ASP A 209 -12.04 1.14 4.79
N THR A 210 -11.71 1.22 3.54
CA THR A 210 -11.24 2.42 2.85
C THR A 210 -12.41 3.28 2.37
N VAL A 211 -12.24 4.59 2.38
CA VAL A 211 -13.26 5.52 1.86
C VAL A 211 -13.61 5.22 0.39
N VAL A 212 -12.63 4.81 -0.41
CA VAL A 212 -12.80 4.46 -1.84
C VAL A 212 -13.81 3.35 -2.05
N ALA A 213 -13.69 2.26 -1.30
CA ALA A 213 -14.54 1.09 -1.46
C ALA A 213 -15.92 1.25 -0.80
N THR A 214 -15.99 2.02 0.30
CA THR A 214 -17.22 2.17 1.08
C THR A 214 -18.16 3.24 0.56
N THR A 215 -17.65 4.35 0.00
CA THR A 215 -18.49 5.49 -0.43
C THR A 215 -19.60 5.09 -1.40
N PRO A 216 -19.37 4.28 -2.45
CA PRO A 216 -20.44 3.86 -3.34
C PRO A 216 -21.55 3.06 -2.62
N LEU A 217 -21.15 2.20 -1.68
CA LEU A 217 -22.08 1.36 -0.93
C LEU A 217 -22.87 2.16 0.12
N ILE A 218 -22.23 3.17 0.73
CA ILE A 218 -22.87 4.13 1.64
C ILE A 218 -23.92 4.94 0.88
N LYS A 219 -23.56 5.51 -0.27
CA LYS A 219 -24.49 6.27 -1.14
C LYS A 219 -25.67 5.42 -1.61
N ALA A 220 -25.45 4.12 -1.81
CA ALA A 220 -26.49 3.16 -2.19
C ALA A 220 -27.31 2.64 -0.98
N GLY A 221 -27.04 3.09 0.26
CA GLY A 221 -27.72 2.64 1.48
C GLY A 221 -27.45 1.18 1.87
N LYS A 222 -26.47 0.53 1.26
CA LYS A 222 -26.13 -0.89 1.51
C LYS A 222 -25.34 -1.10 2.79
N ILE A 223 -24.62 -0.10 3.22
CA ILE A 223 -23.87 -0.03 4.49
C ILE A 223 -24.01 1.38 5.06
N LYS A 224 -23.78 1.58 6.34
CA LYS A 224 -23.83 2.90 6.96
C LYS A 224 -22.48 3.28 7.57
N PRO A 225 -22.02 4.54 7.40
CA PRO A 225 -20.80 5.03 8.03
C PRO A 225 -21.06 5.31 9.51
N ILE A 226 -20.04 5.08 10.36
CA ILE A 226 -20.08 5.37 11.79
C ILE A 226 -19.09 6.45 12.17
N ALA A 227 -17.82 6.31 11.78
CA ALA A 227 -16.78 7.30 12.07
C ALA A 227 -15.62 7.19 11.07
N ALA A 228 -15.01 8.32 10.71
CA ALA A 228 -13.75 8.38 10.00
C ALA A 228 -12.59 8.17 10.98
N LEU A 229 -11.58 7.41 10.58
CA LEU A 229 -10.47 7.04 11.45
C LEU A 229 -9.30 8.04 11.41
N GLY A 230 -9.25 8.94 10.43
CA GLY A 230 -8.19 9.95 10.31
C GLY A 230 -8.42 11.15 11.23
N ALA A 231 -7.38 12.00 11.33
CA ALA A 231 -7.44 13.26 12.07
C ALA A 231 -8.49 14.24 11.54
N GLN A 232 -8.86 14.12 10.25
CA GLN A 232 -9.81 14.99 9.58
C GLN A 232 -10.94 14.17 8.95
N ARG A 233 -12.11 14.81 8.76
CA ARG A 233 -13.22 14.22 8.02
C ARG A 233 -12.82 13.90 6.58
N LEU A 234 -13.47 12.90 6.02
CA LEU A 234 -13.21 12.45 4.65
C LEU A 234 -13.98 13.35 3.66
N ALA A 235 -13.31 13.85 2.63
CA ALA A 235 -13.92 14.73 1.63
C ALA A 235 -15.15 14.12 0.94
N LEU A 236 -15.17 12.82 0.72
CA LEU A 236 -16.31 12.10 0.14
C LEU A 236 -17.43 11.79 1.13
N LEU A 237 -17.20 11.97 2.44
CA LEU A 237 -18.12 11.69 3.54
C LEU A 237 -18.05 12.83 4.58
N PRO A 238 -18.34 14.09 4.20
CA PRO A 238 -18.13 15.27 5.05
C PRO A 238 -19.01 15.29 6.30
N ASP A 239 -20.15 14.59 6.28
CA ASP A 239 -21.08 14.51 7.41
C ASP A 239 -20.67 13.42 8.42
N VAL A 240 -19.70 12.57 8.09
CA VAL A 240 -19.23 11.50 8.99
C VAL A 240 -18.19 12.07 9.94
N PRO A 241 -18.45 12.09 11.27
CA PRO A 241 -17.50 12.61 12.24
C PRO A 241 -16.25 11.73 12.31
N THR A 242 -15.13 12.31 12.72
CA THR A 242 -13.95 11.52 13.06
C THR A 242 -14.12 10.84 14.42
N VAL A 243 -13.28 9.82 14.68
CA VAL A 243 -13.20 9.20 16.02
C VAL A 243 -12.82 10.25 17.06
N ALA A 244 -11.91 11.18 16.72
CA ALA A 244 -11.53 12.28 17.61
C ALA A 244 -12.70 13.22 17.95
N GLU A 245 -13.49 13.63 16.94
CA GLU A 245 -14.73 14.44 17.13
C GLU A 245 -15.80 13.67 17.91
N SER A 246 -15.76 12.35 17.88
CA SER A 246 -16.67 11.47 18.61
C SER A 246 -16.30 11.26 20.08
N GLY A 247 -15.41 12.10 20.66
CA GLY A 247 -15.04 12.08 22.06
C GLY A 247 -13.77 11.29 22.40
N PHE A 248 -12.96 10.93 21.41
CA PHE A 248 -11.70 10.19 21.59
C PHE A 248 -10.52 10.99 20.99
N PRO A 249 -10.11 12.10 21.60
CA PRO A 249 -9.12 13.02 21.05
C PRO A 249 -7.77 12.35 20.82
N GLY A 250 -7.06 12.80 19.78
CA GLY A 250 -5.74 12.26 19.41
C GLY A 250 -5.80 10.96 18.59
N PHE A 251 -6.99 10.45 18.29
CA PHE A 251 -7.10 9.32 17.38
C PHE A 251 -6.86 9.75 15.93
N ASP A 252 -5.88 9.12 15.30
CA ASP A 252 -5.54 9.33 13.89
C ASP A 252 -4.98 8.05 13.28
N MET A 253 -5.69 7.49 12.30
CA MET A 253 -5.28 6.31 11.55
C MET A 253 -5.68 6.44 10.09
N SER A 254 -4.68 6.43 9.23
CA SER A 254 -4.81 6.44 7.78
C SER A 254 -3.92 5.37 7.14
N THR A 255 -3.99 5.22 5.85
CA THR A 255 -3.09 4.35 5.07
C THR A 255 -2.54 5.11 3.88
N TRP A 256 -1.46 4.60 3.30
CA TRP A 256 -0.81 5.17 2.13
C TRP A 256 -0.29 4.08 1.20
N PHE A 257 -0.03 4.46 -0.05
CA PHE A 257 0.42 3.58 -1.12
C PHE A 257 1.71 4.07 -1.73
N ALA A 258 2.56 3.12 -2.12
CA ALA A 258 3.85 3.38 -2.72
C ALA A 258 4.19 2.37 -3.81
N PHE A 259 4.92 2.84 -4.82
CA PHE A 259 5.53 1.96 -5.81
C PHE A 259 6.89 1.48 -5.34
N LEU A 260 7.09 0.19 -5.46
CA LEU A 260 8.29 -0.56 -5.08
C LEU A 260 8.70 -1.48 -6.21
N ALA A 261 9.97 -1.86 -6.23
CA ALA A 261 10.51 -2.95 -7.06
C ALA A 261 11.41 -3.83 -6.18
N PRO A 262 11.83 -5.03 -6.63
CA PRO A 262 12.86 -5.81 -5.94
C PRO A 262 14.14 -5.00 -5.72
N ALA A 263 14.82 -5.26 -4.61
CA ALA A 263 16.08 -4.57 -4.28
C ALA A 263 17.16 -4.84 -5.33
N GLY A 264 18.03 -3.85 -5.58
CA GLY A 264 19.12 -3.97 -6.55
C GLY A 264 18.73 -3.63 -7.99
N LEU A 265 17.64 -2.88 -8.18
CA LEU A 265 17.22 -2.38 -9.49
C LEU A 265 18.37 -1.57 -10.13
N PRO A 266 18.74 -1.84 -11.41
CA PRO A 266 19.74 -1.05 -12.10
C PRO A 266 19.37 0.43 -12.14
N GLU A 267 20.34 1.30 -11.89
CA GLU A 267 20.11 2.76 -11.76
C GLU A 267 19.37 3.38 -12.96
N PRO A 268 19.70 3.06 -14.24
CA PRO A 268 18.96 3.62 -15.36
C PRO A 268 17.50 3.19 -15.42
N VAL A 269 17.19 1.96 -14.99
CA VAL A 269 15.82 1.43 -14.92
C VAL A 269 15.06 2.13 -13.79
N ARG A 270 15.69 2.27 -12.61
CA ARG A 270 15.12 2.96 -11.45
C ARG A 270 14.79 4.41 -11.80
N ALA A 271 15.75 5.15 -12.35
CA ALA A 271 15.57 6.55 -12.73
C ALA A 271 14.41 6.72 -13.75
N LYS A 272 14.30 5.81 -14.74
CA LYS A 272 13.22 5.85 -15.73
C LYS A 272 11.86 5.61 -15.10
N LEU A 273 11.75 4.65 -14.18
CA LEU A 273 10.50 4.36 -13.48
C LEU A 273 10.09 5.51 -12.54
N GLU A 274 11.03 6.04 -11.76
CA GLU A 274 10.78 7.20 -10.88
C GLU A 274 10.33 8.43 -11.69
N ALA A 275 10.99 8.72 -12.81
CA ALA A 275 10.60 9.82 -13.69
C ALA A 275 9.20 9.61 -14.28
N ALA A 276 8.89 8.40 -14.76
CA ALA A 276 7.56 8.09 -15.29
C ALA A 276 6.46 8.23 -14.23
N LEU A 277 6.72 7.76 -13.00
CA LEU A 277 5.81 7.92 -11.86
C LEU A 277 5.62 9.41 -11.50
N ALA A 278 6.71 10.18 -11.43
CA ALA A 278 6.65 11.62 -11.15
C ALA A 278 5.80 12.36 -12.18
N ASP A 279 6.04 12.08 -13.47
CA ASP A 279 5.27 12.70 -14.55
C ASP A 279 3.78 12.33 -14.49
N VAL A 280 3.45 11.06 -14.22
CA VAL A 280 2.06 10.61 -14.07
C VAL A 280 1.39 11.30 -12.88
N MET A 281 2.07 11.37 -11.73
CA MET A 281 1.54 11.98 -10.51
C MET A 281 1.44 13.51 -10.59
N ALA A 282 2.23 14.17 -11.43
CA ALA A 282 2.18 15.62 -11.67
C ALA A 282 1.01 16.04 -12.59
N GLN A 283 0.38 15.10 -13.31
CA GLN A 283 -0.73 15.43 -14.21
C GLN A 283 -1.98 15.85 -13.44
N PRO A 284 -2.57 17.02 -13.72
CA PRO A 284 -3.81 17.46 -13.05
C PRO A 284 -4.96 16.47 -13.20
N ALA A 285 -5.08 15.80 -14.36
CA ALA A 285 -6.10 14.79 -14.59
C ALA A 285 -5.92 13.56 -13.67
N THR A 286 -4.69 13.15 -13.39
CA THR A 286 -4.38 12.08 -12.43
C THR A 286 -4.81 12.49 -11.03
N GLN A 287 -4.41 13.68 -10.58
CA GLN A 287 -4.73 14.19 -9.26
C GLN A 287 -6.24 14.30 -9.06
N GLN A 288 -6.95 14.94 -10.00
CA GLN A 288 -8.42 15.04 -9.97
C GLN A 288 -9.09 13.65 -9.94
N LYS A 289 -8.56 12.69 -10.70
CA LYS A 289 -9.10 11.32 -10.70
C LYS A 289 -8.90 10.64 -9.36
N LEU A 290 -7.74 10.78 -8.74
CA LEU A 290 -7.45 10.25 -7.40
C LEU A 290 -8.40 10.87 -6.36
N GLU A 291 -8.53 12.20 -6.34
CA GLU A 291 -9.43 12.91 -5.43
C GLU A 291 -10.89 12.52 -5.62
N SER A 292 -11.34 12.38 -6.88
CA SER A 292 -12.71 11.98 -7.19
C SER A 292 -13.11 10.61 -6.66
N ILE A 293 -12.14 9.73 -6.42
CA ILE A 293 -12.36 8.40 -5.83
C ILE A 293 -12.00 8.34 -4.34
N GLY A 294 -11.59 9.46 -3.71
CA GLY A 294 -11.32 9.54 -2.27
C GLY A 294 -9.88 9.27 -1.86
N LEU A 295 -8.96 9.31 -2.81
CA LEU A 295 -7.52 9.28 -2.55
C LEU A 295 -6.98 10.71 -2.49
N THR A 296 -6.05 10.97 -1.59
CA THR A 296 -5.29 12.22 -1.56
C THR A 296 -3.97 12.02 -2.29
N PRO A 297 -3.73 12.70 -3.44
CA PRO A 297 -2.45 12.63 -4.12
C PRO A 297 -1.30 13.02 -3.19
N ALA A 298 -0.26 12.20 -3.11
CA ALA A 298 0.85 12.41 -2.18
C ALA A 298 2.17 11.97 -2.83
N TRP A 299 2.57 12.66 -3.91
CA TRP A 299 3.81 12.30 -4.57
C TRP A 299 5.03 12.61 -3.70
N GLY A 300 5.88 11.60 -3.55
CA GLY A 300 7.22 11.70 -2.97
C GLY A 300 8.11 10.66 -3.61
N ASN A 301 9.33 11.03 -4.00
CA ASN A 301 10.31 10.11 -4.60
C ASN A 301 10.72 8.99 -3.62
N GLY A 302 11.57 8.06 -4.08
CA GLY A 302 12.02 6.94 -3.27
C GLY A 302 12.70 7.34 -1.95
N SER A 303 13.43 8.46 -1.92
CA SER A 303 14.05 8.98 -0.68
C SER A 303 13.00 9.49 0.31
N ALA A 304 11.98 10.21 -0.16
CA ALA A 304 10.88 10.66 0.68
C ALA A 304 10.08 9.49 1.25
N LEU A 305 9.84 8.45 0.43
CA LEU A 305 9.19 7.22 0.89
C LEU A 305 10.02 6.52 1.97
N LYS A 306 11.33 6.39 1.79
CA LYS A 306 12.22 5.81 2.78
C LYS A 306 12.16 6.56 4.11
N ALA A 307 12.26 7.87 4.06
CA ALA A 307 12.17 8.72 5.27
C ALA A 307 10.80 8.57 5.97
N ARG A 308 9.70 8.41 5.22
CA ARG A 308 8.38 8.13 5.78
C ARG A 308 8.36 6.78 6.52
N VAL A 309 8.85 5.72 5.90
CA VAL A 309 8.91 4.38 6.51
C VAL A 309 9.73 4.41 7.81
N GLU A 310 10.92 5.01 7.77
CA GLU A 310 11.81 5.10 8.94
C GLU A 310 11.17 5.87 10.10
N ARG A 311 10.41 6.92 9.81
CA ARG A 311 9.66 7.68 10.82
C ARG A 311 8.45 6.90 11.36
N GLU A 312 7.71 6.16 10.51
CA GLU A 312 6.48 5.48 10.92
C GLU A 312 6.71 4.15 11.64
N LEU A 313 7.81 3.43 11.35
CA LEU A 313 8.11 2.14 12.00
C LEU A 313 8.08 2.21 13.54
N PRO A 314 8.75 3.15 14.22
CA PRO A 314 8.68 3.25 15.67
C PRO A 314 7.28 3.63 16.18
N LEU A 315 6.55 4.48 15.45
CA LEU A 315 5.16 4.86 15.78
C LEU A 315 4.22 3.65 15.73
N MET A 316 4.31 2.85 14.66
CA MET A 316 3.47 1.65 14.52
C MET A 316 3.83 0.57 15.53
N ARG A 317 5.09 0.50 15.98
CA ARG A 317 5.49 -0.40 17.07
C ARG A 317 4.84 0.00 18.41
N ASP A 318 4.85 1.27 18.71
CA ASP A 318 4.20 1.81 19.92
C ASP A 318 2.67 1.58 19.86
N VAL A 319 2.05 1.83 18.70
CA VAL A 319 0.64 1.51 18.47
C VAL A 319 0.35 0.02 18.68
N ALA A 320 1.16 -0.87 18.08
CA ALA A 320 0.97 -2.31 18.22
C ALA A 320 1.06 -2.77 19.67
N GLN A 321 2.02 -2.23 20.44
CA GLN A 321 2.17 -2.53 21.86
C GLN A 321 0.97 -2.05 22.68
N ARG A 322 0.55 -0.77 22.51
CA ARG A 322 -0.60 -0.21 23.25
C ARG A 322 -1.92 -0.89 22.93
N ALA A 323 -2.14 -1.23 21.67
CA ALA A 323 -3.36 -1.91 21.21
C ALA A 323 -3.26 -3.45 21.33
N GLN A 324 -2.15 -3.99 21.86
CA GLN A 324 -1.90 -5.43 22.02
C GLN A 324 -2.11 -6.20 20.71
N ILE A 325 -1.63 -5.63 19.59
CA ILE A 325 -1.75 -6.26 18.28
C ILE A 325 -0.68 -7.33 18.15
N GLU A 326 -1.08 -8.58 18.28
CA GLU A 326 -0.22 -9.73 18.04
C GLU A 326 -0.59 -10.40 16.73
N VAL A 327 0.42 -10.74 15.94
CA VAL A 327 0.30 -11.53 14.72
C VAL A 327 1.43 -12.53 14.71
N GLU A 328 1.12 -13.80 14.53
CA GLU A 328 2.07 -14.93 14.49
C GLU A 328 3.10 -14.82 13.38
#